data_256e9d236abaccd14c9178963f901609
#
_entry.id   256e9d236abaccd14c9178963f901609
#
_cell.length_a   1.000
_cell.length_b   1.000
_cell.length_c   1.000
_cell.angle_alpha   90.00
_cell.angle_beta   90.00
_cell.angle_gamma   90.00
#
_symmetry.space_group_name_H-M   'P 1'
#
loop_
_entity.id
_entity.type
_entity.pdbx_description
1 polymer ?
#
loop_
_entity_poly.entity_id
_entity_poly.type
_entity_poly.pdbx_seq_one_letter_code
_entity_poly.pdbx_strand_id
1 'polypeptide(L)'
;MSTDDDILLLFDEMLLVERQAAKNTRRAYKSDIHSYIKFINVKYSLSILNVESKNITSWYRSLSEKSISRNSYLRKVSSIKEFYRFLYSDGLIKN
;
A
#
# COMPACT_ATOMS: atom_id res chain seq x y z
N MET A 1 -12.44 -8.33 -11.25
CA MET A 1 -11.61 -7.40 -10.48
C MET A 1 -11.31 -8.01 -9.12
N SER A 2 -10.10 -7.88 -8.62
CA SER A 2 -9.77 -8.48 -7.33
C SER A 2 -10.26 -7.61 -6.18
N THR A 3 -10.49 -8.23 -5.03
CA THR A 3 -10.86 -7.52 -3.81
C THR A 3 -9.80 -6.50 -3.43
N ASP A 4 -8.52 -6.84 -3.65
CA ASP A 4 -7.42 -5.93 -3.32
C ASP A 4 -7.47 -4.66 -4.17
N ASP A 5 -7.83 -4.78 -5.45
CA ASP A 5 -7.97 -3.62 -6.32
C ASP A 5 -9.14 -2.73 -5.88
N ASP A 6 -10.23 -3.36 -5.44
CA ASP A 6 -11.39 -2.60 -4.92
C ASP A 6 -11.01 -1.84 -3.66
N ILE A 7 -10.22 -2.46 -2.79
CA ILE A 7 -9.76 -1.82 -1.56
C ILE A 7 -8.85 -0.63 -1.89
N LEU A 8 -8.02 -0.76 -2.91
CA LEU A 8 -7.16 0.35 -3.34
C LEU A 8 -7.99 1.56 -3.77
N LEU A 9 -9.10 1.33 -4.47
CA LEU A 9 -10.00 2.40 -4.87
C LEU A 9 -10.62 3.09 -3.65
N LEU A 10 -11.00 2.33 -2.63
CA LEU A 10 -11.52 2.89 -1.39
C LEU A 10 -10.47 3.73 -0.67
N PHE A 11 -9.23 3.29 -0.68
CA PHE A 11 -8.13 4.03 -0.10
C PHE A 11 -7.92 5.37 -0.82
N ASP A 12 -7.93 5.34 -2.15
CA ASP A 12 -7.79 6.56 -2.96
C ASP A 12 -8.93 7.55 -2.66
N GLU A 13 -10.16 7.04 -2.51
CA GLU A 13 -11.32 7.85 -2.17
C GLU A 13 -11.16 8.48 -0.78
N MET A 14 -10.64 7.73 0.18
CA MET A 14 -10.38 8.26 1.52
C MET A 14 -9.37 9.40 1.47
N LEU A 15 -8.31 9.23 0.68
CA LEU A 15 -7.30 10.28 0.52
C LEU A 15 -7.90 11.55 -0.07
N LEU A 16 -8.80 11.39 -1.02
CA LEU A 16 -9.46 12.53 -1.66
C LEU A 16 -10.43 13.22 -0.70
N VAL A 17 -11.33 12.45 -0.09
CA VAL A 17 -12.46 13.03 0.65
C VAL A 17 -12.05 13.43 2.06
N GLU A 18 -11.38 12.56 2.79
CA GLU A 18 -11.07 12.82 4.18
C GLU A 18 -9.78 13.60 4.40
N ARG A 19 -8.77 13.36 3.56
CA ARG A 19 -7.47 14.00 3.69
C ARG A 19 -7.32 15.19 2.74
N GLN A 20 -8.22 15.34 1.77
CA GLN A 20 -8.12 16.37 0.74
C GLN A 20 -6.72 16.41 0.11
N ALA A 21 -6.15 15.22 -0.09
CA ALA A 21 -4.80 15.10 -0.62
C ALA A 21 -4.72 15.60 -2.05
N ALA A 22 -3.59 16.24 -2.38
CA ALA A 22 -3.36 16.75 -3.72
C ALA A 22 -3.34 15.59 -4.74
N LYS A 23 -3.73 15.90 -5.97
CA LYS A 23 -3.82 14.93 -7.04
C LYS A 23 -2.51 14.14 -7.22
N ASN A 24 -1.37 14.84 -7.19
CA ASN A 24 -0.07 14.18 -7.37
C ASN A 24 0.28 13.26 -6.20
N THR A 25 -0.08 13.66 -4.98
CA THR A 25 0.12 12.83 -3.78
C THR A 25 -0.71 11.56 -3.87
N ARG A 26 -1.98 11.68 -4.26
CA ARG A 26 -2.87 10.53 -4.42
C ARG A 26 -2.35 9.59 -5.49
N ARG A 27 -1.91 10.14 -6.62
CA ARG A 27 -1.37 9.34 -7.72
C ARG A 27 -0.15 8.55 -7.26
N ALA A 28 0.76 9.20 -6.53
CA ALA A 28 1.98 8.55 -6.04
C ALA A 28 1.65 7.43 -5.05
N TYR A 29 0.77 7.68 -4.09
CA TYR A 29 0.36 6.67 -3.11
C TYR A 29 -0.35 5.50 -3.78
N LYS A 30 -1.24 5.79 -4.71
CA LYS A 30 -1.98 4.77 -5.44
C LYS A 30 -1.02 3.86 -6.22
N SER A 31 -0.02 4.46 -6.87
CA SER A 31 0.99 3.70 -7.61
C SER A 31 1.82 2.83 -6.69
N ASP A 32 2.23 3.38 -5.54
CA ASP A 32 3.02 2.64 -4.56
C ASP A 32 2.25 1.42 -4.03
N ILE A 33 0.99 1.61 -3.67
CA ILE A 33 0.16 0.54 -3.13
C ILE A 33 -0.16 -0.50 -4.21
N HIS A 34 -0.41 -0.05 -5.44
CA HIS A 34 -0.64 -0.98 -6.55
C HIS A 34 0.56 -1.92 -6.75
N SER A 35 1.77 -1.38 -6.71
CA SER A 35 2.99 -2.18 -6.83
C SER A 35 3.14 -3.15 -5.67
N TYR A 36 2.80 -2.72 -4.46
CA TYR A 36 2.83 -3.56 -3.27
C TYR A 36 1.83 -4.72 -3.38
N ILE A 37 0.59 -4.42 -3.78
CA ILE A 37 -0.45 -5.44 -3.94
C ILE A 37 0.02 -6.50 -4.93
N LYS A 38 0.57 -6.06 -6.06
CA LYS A 38 1.05 -6.97 -7.08
C LYS A 38 2.17 -7.86 -6.56
N PHE A 39 3.10 -7.28 -5.79
CA PHE A 39 4.19 -8.04 -5.18
C PHE A 39 3.65 -9.14 -4.26
N ILE A 40 2.73 -8.79 -3.38
CA ILE A 40 2.16 -9.73 -2.41
C ILE A 40 1.36 -10.82 -3.13
N ASN A 41 0.51 -10.43 -4.09
CA ASN A 41 -0.32 -11.40 -4.81
C ASN A 41 0.56 -12.40 -5.58
N VAL A 42 1.59 -11.91 -6.26
CA VAL A 42 2.42 -12.75 -7.12
C VAL A 42 3.36 -13.61 -6.30
N LYS A 43 4.06 -13.03 -5.34
CA LYS A 43 5.09 -13.75 -4.60
C LYS A 43 4.51 -14.73 -3.58
N TYR A 44 3.43 -14.37 -2.92
CA TYR A 44 2.89 -15.15 -1.81
C TYR A 44 1.51 -15.74 -2.06
N SER A 45 0.87 -15.38 -3.17
CA SER A 45 -0.51 -15.80 -3.46
C SER A 45 -1.46 -15.41 -2.33
N LEU A 46 -1.24 -14.26 -1.72
CA LEU A 46 -2.03 -13.75 -0.61
C LEU A 46 -2.75 -12.47 -1.01
N SER A 47 -3.91 -12.25 -0.40
CA SER A 47 -4.53 -10.93 -0.39
C SER A 47 -3.76 -10.05 0.59
N ILE A 48 -3.78 -8.74 0.36
CA ILE A 48 -3.15 -7.78 1.29
C ILE A 48 -3.83 -7.77 2.66
N LEU A 49 -5.00 -8.37 2.78
CA LEU A 49 -5.70 -8.50 4.05
C LEU A 49 -5.15 -9.64 4.91
N ASN A 50 -4.39 -10.55 4.31
CA ASN A 50 -3.90 -11.75 4.99
C ASN A 50 -2.39 -11.80 5.13
N VAL A 51 -1.71 -10.66 4.97
CA VAL A 51 -0.26 -10.62 5.09
C VAL A 51 0.17 -10.65 6.55
N GLU A 52 1.39 -11.15 6.76
CA GLU A 52 2.07 -11.10 8.04
C GLU A 52 3.20 -10.08 7.96
N SER A 53 3.75 -9.71 9.12
CA SER A 53 4.85 -8.74 9.17
C SER A 53 6.02 -9.15 8.29
N LYS A 54 6.31 -10.45 8.20
CA LYS A 54 7.42 -10.94 7.36
C LYS A 54 7.21 -10.64 5.88
N ASN A 55 5.95 -10.63 5.42
CA ASN A 55 5.64 -10.32 4.03
C ASN A 55 5.91 -8.84 3.74
N ILE A 56 5.53 -7.98 4.66
CA ILE A 56 5.75 -6.53 4.52
C ILE A 56 7.25 -6.24 4.55
N THR A 57 7.98 -6.87 5.47
CA THR A 57 9.43 -6.72 5.56
C THR A 57 10.09 -7.16 4.24
N SER A 58 9.60 -8.23 3.63
CA SER A 58 10.09 -8.70 2.34
C SER A 58 9.91 -7.65 1.25
N TRP A 59 8.76 -6.92 1.27
CA TRP A 59 8.53 -5.81 0.34
C TRP A 59 9.57 -4.71 0.55
N TYR A 60 9.80 -4.30 1.79
CA TYR A 60 10.79 -3.27 2.08
C TYR A 60 12.19 -3.68 1.63
N ARG A 61 12.54 -4.95 1.85
CA ARG A 61 13.84 -5.48 1.43
C ARG A 61 13.96 -5.43 -0.10
N SER A 62 12.90 -5.79 -0.82
CA SER A 62 12.92 -5.75 -2.28
C SER A 62 13.13 -4.33 -2.80
N LEU A 63 12.60 -3.34 -2.10
CA LEU A 63 12.80 -1.93 -2.46
C LEU A 63 14.24 -1.50 -2.24
N SER A 64 14.85 -1.94 -1.15
CA SER A 64 16.23 -1.56 -0.84
C SER A 64 17.24 -2.17 -1.82
N GLU A 65 16.86 -3.25 -2.49
CA GLU A 65 17.69 -3.89 -3.49
C GLU A 65 17.61 -3.20 -4.85
N LYS A 66 16.66 -2.29 -5.02
CA LYS A 66 16.51 -1.53 -6.26
C LYS A 66 17.21 -0.19 -6.14
N SER A 67 17.65 0.34 -7.27
CA SER A 67 18.32 1.64 -7.30
C SER A 67 17.28 2.76 -7.30
N ILE A 68 16.58 2.93 -6.18
CA ILE A 68 15.61 4.02 -6.03
C ILE A 68 16.17 5.06 -5.07
N SER A 69 15.71 6.29 -5.20
CA SER A 69 16.16 7.35 -4.32
C SER A 69 15.65 7.14 -2.89
N ARG A 70 16.38 7.74 -1.93
CA ARG A 70 15.97 7.70 -0.54
C ARG A 70 14.55 8.28 -0.35
N ASN A 71 14.25 9.37 -1.04
CA ASN A 71 12.92 10.01 -0.93
C ASN A 71 11.82 9.10 -1.44
N SER A 72 12.07 8.40 -2.56
CA SER A 72 11.10 7.45 -3.08
C SER A 72 10.89 6.28 -2.13
N TYR A 73 11.98 5.77 -1.55
CA TYR A 73 11.89 4.69 -0.57
C TYR A 73 11.05 5.11 0.64
N LEU A 74 11.34 6.28 1.21
CA LEU A 74 10.61 6.78 2.37
C LEU A 74 9.13 7.01 2.06
N ARG A 75 8.84 7.53 0.86
CA ARG A 75 7.44 7.72 0.45
C ARG A 75 6.72 6.38 0.36
N LYS A 76 7.36 5.35 -0.19
CA LYS A 76 6.74 4.02 -0.32
C LYS A 76 6.48 3.40 1.05
N VAL A 77 7.40 3.58 2.00
CA VAL A 77 7.18 3.13 3.38
C VAL A 77 5.98 3.87 3.98
N SER A 78 5.90 5.19 3.78
CA SER A 78 4.77 5.98 4.27
C SER A 78 3.45 5.55 3.65
N SER A 79 3.44 5.22 2.36
CA SER A 79 2.24 4.75 1.66
C SER A 79 1.72 3.47 2.31
N ILE A 80 2.60 2.53 2.61
CA ILE A 80 2.21 1.26 3.25
C ILE A 80 1.62 1.52 4.63
N LYS A 81 2.25 2.37 5.42
CA LYS A 81 1.76 2.69 6.76
C LYS A 81 0.36 3.32 6.72
N GLU A 82 0.17 4.28 5.82
CA GLU A 82 -1.13 4.94 5.67
C GLU A 82 -2.19 3.95 5.19
N PHE A 83 -1.82 3.06 4.28
CA PHE A 83 -2.73 2.06 3.74
C PHE A 83 -3.23 1.12 4.85
N TYR A 84 -2.32 0.57 5.66
CA TYR A 84 -2.72 -0.34 6.74
C TYR A 84 -3.46 0.39 7.85
N ARG A 85 -3.12 1.65 8.11
CA ARG A 85 -3.89 2.46 9.06
C ARG A 85 -5.34 2.60 8.59
N PHE A 86 -5.54 2.83 7.29
CA PHE A 86 -6.86 2.89 6.68
C PHE A 86 -7.60 1.56 6.82
N LEU A 87 -6.93 0.45 6.47
CA LEU A 87 -7.55 -0.88 6.58
C LEU A 87 -8.01 -1.17 8.01
N TYR A 88 -7.18 -0.80 8.97
CA TYR A 88 -7.48 -1.00 10.38
C TYR A 88 -8.66 -0.13 10.82
N SER A 89 -8.64 1.16 10.44
CA SER A 89 -9.69 2.10 10.82
C SER A 89 -11.05 1.73 10.24
N ASP A 90 -11.06 1.19 9.02
CA ASP A 90 -12.31 0.79 8.37
C ASP A 90 -12.74 -0.63 8.72
N GLY A 91 -12.03 -1.29 9.63
CA GLY A 91 -12.41 -2.62 10.09
C GLY A 91 -12.17 -3.73 9.09
N LEU A 92 -11.36 -3.47 8.05
CA LEU A 92 -11.04 -4.49 7.05
C LEU A 92 -10.00 -5.48 7.56
N ILE A 93 -9.22 -5.08 8.54
CA ILE A 93 -8.30 -5.96 9.27
C ILE A 93 -8.43 -5.65 10.76
N LYS A 94 -8.03 -6.59 11.62
CA LYS A 94 -8.26 -6.48 13.06
C LYS A 94 -7.02 -6.19 13.89
N ASN A 95 -5.85 -6.19 13.31
CA ASN A 95 -4.64 -5.82 14.05
C ASN A 95 -3.47 -5.57 13.14
#